data_c08d90e01dd3d4209cb2d32dc84daad0
#
_entry.id   c08d90e01dd3d4209cb2d32dc84daad0
#
_cell.length_a   1.000
_cell.length_b   1.000
_cell.length_c   1.000
_cell.angle_alpha   90.00
_cell.angle_beta   90.00
_cell.angle_gamma   90.00
#
_symmetry.space_group_name_H-M   'P 1'
#
loop_
_entity.id
_entity.type
_entity.pdbx_description
1 polymer ?
#
loop_
_entity_poly.entity_id
_entity_poly.type
_entity_poly.pdbx_seq_one_letter_code
_entity_poly.pdbx_strand_id
1 'polypeptide(L)'
;MPLRQEWAVSIAIVRCDRIVLPDYRHLFQMSLPPEFVPSQLGWDGADALKITMASTLDLGLCIEDVRIAGHAQPITLRSYRPASDGTVLPVVLYFHGGGFVRGSLDDADVTASTIARDTAAWVISVGYSLAPAFPFPAAPEDAYRAAQWAVANARAQRADANRIGVAGHDAGGNLATCLAAIARDRGDIVILAQALLAPLLDPSMTRMADENKVRSPDIGVTECAQCYRAYLPNASQRLHPYAAPLESRRLAGLPPALIASAQHDLLHIEAEKYAGELIAAGVPTEVTRHVNASHNALAADPAALADVVAFFKKRLRARTLAPLGDTLKIQTISTT
;
A
#
# COMPACT_ATOMS: atom_id res chain seq x y z
N MET A 1 -35.78 -25.80 12.65
CA MET A 1 -34.36 -26.18 12.68
C MET A 1 -33.75 -25.79 11.35
N PRO A 2 -32.94 -24.76 11.22
CA PRO A 2 -32.18 -24.48 10.02
C PRO A 2 -30.74 -24.97 10.18
N LEU A 3 -30.29 -25.68 9.14
CA LEU A 3 -28.94 -26.20 9.01
C LEU A 3 -27.92 -25.04 8.87
N ARG A 4 -26.94 -25.04 9.75
CA ARG A 4 -25.74 -24.21 9.62
C ARG A 4 -24.85 -24.81 8.54
N GLN A 5 -24.68 -24.10 7.43
CA GLN A 5 -23.59 -24.39 6.48
C GLN A 5 -22.32 -23.70 7.00
N GLU A 6 -21.40 -24.49 7.55
CA GLU A 6 -20.04 -24.09 7.84
C GLU A 6 -19.24 -24.09 6.52
N TRP A 7 -18.79 -22.92 6.09
CA TRP A 7 -17.84 -22.79 5.01
C TRP A 7 -16.43 -22.96 5.59
N ALA A 8 -15.87 -24.15 5.44
CA ALA A 8 -14.46 -24.40 5.71
C ALA A 8 -13.61 -23.80 4.58
N VAL A 9 -12.93 -22.71 4.83
CA VAL A 9 -11.92 -22.16 3.92
C VAL A 9 -10.64 -22.95 4.16
N SER A 10 -10.29 -23.85 3.23
CA SER A 10 -8.98 -24.50 3.22
C SER A 10 -7.92 -23.50 2.79
N ILE A 11 -7.15 -23.02 3.75
CA ILE A 11 -5.94 -22.21 3.48
C ILE A 11 -4.80 -23.20 3.24
N ALA A 12 -4.34 -23.30 1.99
CA ALA A 12 -3.09 -23.98 1.68
C ALA A 12 -1.91 -23.07 2.10
N ILE A 13 -1.36 -23.32 3.29
CA ILE A 13 -0.12 -22.70 3.73
C ILE A 13 1.03 -23.46 3.10
N VAL A 14 1.62 -22.92 2.03
CA VAL A 14 2.91 -23.41 1.51
C VAL A 14 4.01 -22.80 2.38
N ARG A 15 4.62 -23.61 3.23
CA ARG A 15 5.80 -23.21 4.01
C ARG A 15 7.00 -23.08 3.08
N CYS A 16 7.56 -21.91 3.01
CA CYS A 16 8.84 -21.64 2.34
C CYS A 16 9.98 -21.96 3.32
N ASP A 17 10.27 -23.28 3.54
CA ASP A 17 11.42 -23.73 4.28
C ASP A 17 12.52 -24.13 3.30
N ARG A 18 13.62 -23.39 3.33
CA ARG A 18 14.93 -23.68 2.76
C ARG A 18 14.96 -24.61 1.55
N ILE A 19 14.97 -24.05 0.34
CA ILE A 19 15.42 -24.77 -0.85
C ILE A 19 16.89 -24.41 -1.09
N VAL A 20 17.78 -25.32 -0.78
CA VAL A 20 19.14 -25.35 -1.32
C VAL A 20 19.00 -25.87 -2.75
N LEU A 21 19.20 -25.02 -3.73
CA LEU A 21 19.08 -25.37 -5.14
C LEU A 21 20.33 -26.16 -5.59
N PRO A 22 20.18 -27.37 -6.13
CA PRO A 22 21.18 -27.96 -7.01
C PRO A 22 21.09 -27.31 -8.40
N ASP A 23 22.23 -27.27 -9.08
CA ASP A 23 22.45 -26.66 -10.40
C ASP A 23 21.62 -27.36 -11.50
N TYR A 24 20.56 -26.70 -12.00
CA TYR A 24 19.64 -27.22 -13.02
C TYR A 24 19.91 -26.67 -14.43
N ARG A 25 21.16 -26.49 -14.83
CA ARG A 25 21.50 -26.06 -16.21
C ARG A 25 21.25 -27.12 -17.29
N HIS A 26 20.77 -28.31 -16.97
CA HIS A 26 20.64 -29.45 -17.91
C HIS A 26 19.24 -29.97 -18.18
N LEU A 27 18.16 -29.28 -17.82
CA LEU A 27 16.78 -29.80 -18.01
C LEU A 27 15.92 -29.04 -19.01
N PHE A 28 16.51 -28.35 -19.98
CA PHE A 28 15.77 -27.78 -21.11
C PHE A 28 15.95 -28.59 -22.39
N GLN A 29 15.48 -29.84 -22.39
CA GLN A 29 15.19 -30.59 -23.62
C GLN A 29 14.30 -31.80 -23.29
N MET A 30 13.00 -31.58 -23.09
CA MET A 30 12.01 -32.65 -23.22
C MET A 30 10.79 -32.10 -23.94
N SER A 31 10.64 -32.53 -25.21
CA SER A 31 9.44 -32.33 -26.02
C SER A 31 8.28 -33.10 -25.39
N LEU A 32 7.14 -32.43 -25.23
CA LEU A 32 5.88 -33.04 -24.80
C LEU A 32 5.35 -33.96 -25.92
N PRO A 33 4.82 -35.13 -25.61
CA PRO A 33 4.18 -36.01 -26.61
C PRO A 33 2.87 -35.41 -27.13
N PRO A 34 2.49 -35.66 -28.41
CA PRO A 34 1.39 -34.99 -29.11
C PRO A 34 -0.02 -35.50 -28.84
N GLU A 35 -0.32 -36.14 -27.72
CA GLU A 35 -1.66 -36.69 -27.43
C GLU A 35 -2.14 -36.29 -26.02
N PHE A 36 -2.43 -35.00 -25.81
CA PHE A 36 -3.24 -34.59 -24.68
C PHE A 36 -4.42 -33.74 -25.17
N VAL A 37 -5.59 -34.35 -25.36
CA VAL A 37 -6.85 -33.68 -25.70
C VAL A 37 -7.65 -33.45 -24.42
N PRO A 38 -7.94 -32.20 -24.01
CA PRO A 38 -8.60 -31.88 -22.72
C PRO A 38 -10.11 -32.11 -22.67
N SER A 39 -10.73 -32.82 -23.60
CA SER A 39 -12.19 -32.80 -23.79
C SER A 39 -12.97 -33.95 -23.11
N GLN A 40 -12.40 -34.68 -22.16
CA GLN A 40 -13.12 -35.80 -21.51
C GLN A 40 -13.31 -35.69 -19.99
N LEU A 41 -13.04 -34.56 -19.35
CA LEU A 41 -13.43 -34.36 -17.96
C LEU A 41 -14.27 -33.08 -17.90
N GLY A 42 -15.60 -33.22 -17.89
CA GLY A 42 -16.62 -32.19 -17.96
C GLY A 42 -16.46 -31.06 -16.87
N TRP A 43 -15.43 -30.24 -17.03
CA TRP A 43 -15.22 -29.02 -16.31
C TRP A 43 -15.27 -27.89 -17.33
N ASP A 44 -16.27 -27.01 -17.20
CA ASP A 44 -16.33 -25.72 -17.91
C ASP A 44 -15.17 -24.86 -17.45
N GLY A 45 -14.10 -24.88 -18.27
CA GLY A 45 -12.80 -24.30 -17.97
C GLY A 45 -12.73 -22.78 -18.10
N ALA A 46 -13.52 -22.03 -17.35
CA ALA A 46 -13.36 -20.57 -17.25
C ALA A 46 -12.50 -20.13 -16.05
N ASP A 47 -12.18 -21.02 -15.12
CA ASP A 47 -11.35 -20.75 -13.95
C ASP A 47 -9.99 -21.47 -13.97
N ALA A 48 -9.46 -21.72 -15.16
CA ALA A 48 -8.10 -22.25 -15.29
C ALA A 48 -7.11 -21.27 -14.65
N LEU A 49 -6.57 -21.71 -13.54
CA LEU A 49 -5.42 -21.19 -12.82
C LEU A 49 -4.43 -20.59 -13.82
N LYS A 50 -4.46 -19.27 -14.02
CA LYS A 50 -3.31 -18.54 -14.54
C LYS A 50 -2.28 -18.53 -13.42
N ILE A 51 -1.46 -19.58 -13.37
CA ILE A 51 -0.14 -19.48 -12.76
C ILE A 51 0.62 -18.55 -13.71
N THR A 52 0.51 -17.27 -13.48
CA THR A 52 1.43 -16.31 -14.06
C THR A 52 2.76 -16.62 -13.40
N MET A 53 3.66 -17.29 -14.14
CA MET A 53 5.06 -17.32 -13.74
C MET A 53 5.49 -15.85 -13.66
N ALA A 54 5.56 -15.33 -12.45
CA ALA A 54 6.19 -14.06 -12.18
C ALA A 54 7.59 -14.16 -12.76
N SER A 55 7.94 -13.21 -13.59
CA SER A 55 9.27 -13.08 -14.17
C SER A 55 10.27 -13.01 -13.03
N THR A 56 10.99 -14.10 -12.85
CA THR A 56 12.02 -14.35 -11.86
C THR A 56 13.20 -13.42 -12.09
N LEU A 57 13.19 -12.21 -11.56
CA LEU A 57 14.36 -11.34 -11.50
C LEU A 57 14.38 -10.42 -10.26
N ASP A 58 13.74 -10.79 -9.18
CA ASP A 58 14.01 -10.14 -7.89
C ASP A 58 14.56 -11.17 -6.91
N LEU A 59 15.87 -11.41 -7.01
CA LEU A 59 16.64 -12.31 -6.14
C LEU A 59 16.53 -11.81 -4.68
N GLY A 60 15.62 -12.38 -3.91
CA GLY A 60 15.49 -12.11 -2.48
C GLY A 60 14.11 -11.78 -1.95
N LEU A 61 13.07 -11.71 -2.81
CA LEU A 61 11.68 -11.53 -2.41
C LEU A 61 10.85 -12.79 -2.65
N CYS A 62 10.02 -13.17 -1.69
CA CYS A 62 8.91 -14.09 -1.87
C CYS A 62 7.68 -13.27 -2.26
N ILE A 63 7.14 -13.49 -3.46
CA ILE A 63 5.99 -12.75 -3.99
C ILE A 63 4.82 -13.73 -4.14
N GLU A 64 3.68 -13.39 -3.54
CA GLU A 64 2.48 -14.22 -3.54
C GLU A 64 1.22 -13.36 -3.68
N ASP A 65 0.27 -13.81 -4.51
CA ASP A 65 -1.04 -13.18 -4.63
C ASP A 65 -2.05 -13.92 -3.75
N VAL A 66 -2.80 -13.14 -2.96
CA VAL A 66 -3.84 -13.65 -2.05
C VAL A 66 -5.15 -12.94 -2.32
N ARG A 67 -6.24 -13.68 -2.46
CA ARG A 67 -7.60 -13.11 -2.58
C ARG A 67 -8.25 -13.01 -1.21
N ILE A 68 -8.83 -11.85 -0.92
CA ILE A 68 -9.58 -11.58 0.31
C ILE A 68 -10.98 -11.04 -0.01
N ALA A 69 -11.89 -11.10 0.95
CA ALA A 69 -13.17 -10.41 0.85
C ALA A 69 -12.95 -8.89 0.94
N GLY A 70 -13.20 -8.16 -0.16
CA GLY A 70 -13.22 -6.71 -0.18
C GLY A 70 -14.58 -6.15 0.29
N HIS A 71 -14.78 -4.82 0.09
CA HIS A 71 -16.03 -4.14 0.48
C HIS A 71 -17.21 -4.59 -0.38
N ALA A 72 -17.07 -4.48 -1.68
CA ALA A 72 -18.14 -4.79 -2.65
C ALA A 72 -17.86 -6.05 -3.48
N GLN A 73 -16.63 -6.48 -3.56
CA GLN A 73 -16.18 -7.65 -4.30
C GLN A 73 -14.92 -8.25 -3.67
N PRO A 74 -14.53 -9.49 -4.00
CA PRO A 74 -13.22 -9.99 -3.63
C PRO A 74 -12.11 -9.16 -4.30
N ILE A 75 -11.08 -8.85 -3.53
CA ILE A 75 -9.90 -8.12 -4.01
C ILE A 75 -8.64 -9.00 -3.90
N THR A 76 -7.63 -8.69 -4.70
CA THR A 76 -6.34 -9.38 -4.67
C THR A 76 -5.31 -8.50 -3.96
N LEU A 77 -4.57 -9.10 -3.05
CA LEU A 77 -3.39 -8.52 -2.42
C LEU A 77 -2.15 -9.21 -2.97
N ARG A 78 -1.13 -8.44 -3.34
CA ARG A 78 0.18 -9.00 -3.69
C ARG A 78 1.15 -8.74 -2.55
N SER A 79 1.66 -9.81 -1.97
CA SER A 79 2.58 -9.83 -0.83
C SER A 79 4.01 -9.90 -1.33
N TYR A 80 4.87 -8.99 -0.89
CA TYR A 80 6.31 -8.97 -1.15
C TYR A 80 7.03 -9.12 0.18
N ARG A 81 7.63 -10.27 0.42
CA ARG A 81 8.33 -10.56 1.67
C ARG A 81 9.81 -10.81 1.40
N PRO A 82 10.73 -9.98 1.92
CA PRO A 82 12.16 -10.22 1.80
C PRO A 82 12.57 -11.47 2.59
N ALA A 83 13.64 -12.12 2.14
CA ALA A 83 14.31 -13.14 2.94
C ALA A 83 14.76 -12.50 4.27
N SER A 84 14.42 -13.14 5.38
CA SER A 84 14.70 -12.63 6.72
C SER A 84 15.64 -13.56 7.45
N ASP A 85 16.63 -12.99 8.14
CA ASP A 85 17.58 -13.68 9.04
C ASP A 85 16.94 -14.06 10.40
N GLY A 86 15.61 -13.93 10.52
CA GLY A 86 14.86 -14.14 11.75
C GLY A 86 14.35 -12.85 12.38
N THR A 87 14.72 -11.68 11.84
CA THR A 87 14.18 -10.39 12.29
C THR A 87 12.69 -10.27 11.99
N VAL A 88 11.96 -9.64 12.90
CA VAL A 88 10.53 -9.33 12.73
C VAL A 88 10.40 -8.10 11.85
N LEU A 89 9.75 -8.24 10.70
CA LEU A 89 9.61 -7.21 9.68
C LEU A 89 8.57 -6.15 10.07
N PRO A 90 8.73 -4.88 9.71
CA PRO A 90 7.61 -3.95 9.67
C PRO A 90 6.69 -4.29 8.50
N VAL A 91 5.47 -3.76 8.52
CA VAL A 91 4.47 -3.93 7.47
C VAL A 91 4.30 -2.63 6.69
N VAL A 92 4.18 -2.70 5.37
CA VAL A 92 3.78 -1.54 4.56
C VAL A 92 2.66 -1.95 3.63
N LEU A 93 1.52 -1.22 3.67
CA LEU A 93 0.49 -1.34 2.64
C LEU A 93 0.79 -0.31 1.54
N TYR A 94 0.75 -0.77 0.29
CA TYR A 94 0.98 0.07 -0.88
C TYR A 94 -0.25 0.09 -1.80
N PHE A 95 -0.58 1.29 -2.30
CA PHE A 95 -1.71 1.52 -3.18
C PHE A 95 -1.24 2.12 -4.50
N HIS A 96 -1.59 1.48 -5.62
CA HIS A 96 -1.23 1.94 -6.96
C HIS A 96 -1.97 3.22 -7.36
N GLY A 97 -1.46 3.91 -8.38
CA GLY A 97 -2.10 5.06 -9.01
C GLY A 97 -3.20 4.68 -10.01
N GLY A 98 -3.68 5.67 -10.76
CA GLY A 98 -4.66 5.49 -11.83
C GLY A 98 -6.00 6.17 -11.58
N GLY A 99 -6.03 7.26 -10.79
CA GLY A 99 -7.20 8.13 -10.62
C GLY A 99 -8.44 7.43 -10.06
N PHE A 100 -8.30 6.33 -9.31
CA PHE A 100 -9.37 5.46 -8.81
C PHE A 100 -10.13 4.67 -9.90
N VAL A 101 -9.83 4.84 -11.17
CA VAL A 101 -10.60 4.26 -12.29
C VAL A 101 -9.81 3.23 -13.09
N ARG A 102 -8.49 3.19 -12.92
CA ARG A 102 -7.57 2.25 -13.58
C ARG A 102 -6.41 1.90 -12.66
N GLY A 103 -5.48 1.11 -13.17
CA GLY A 103 -4.32 0.63 -12.45
C GLY A 103 -4.48 -0.81 -11.97
N SER A 104 -3.36 -1.39 -11.59
CA SER A 104 -3.26 -2.80 -11.22
C SER A 104 -2.12 -3.05 -10.25
N LEU A 105 -2.02 -4.29 -9.75
CA LEU A 105 -0.89 -4.73 -8.94
C LEU A 105 0.43 -4.69 -9.73
N ASP A 106 0.38 -4.93 -11.05
CA ASP A 106 1.57 -4.94 -11.90
C ASP A 106 2.17 -3.54 -12.06
N ASP A 107 1.33 -2.50 -12.09
CA ASP A 107 1.79 -1.09 -12.10
C ASP A 107 2.50 -0.70 -10.81
N ALA A 108 2.24 -1.42 -9.72
CA ALA A 108 2.83 -1.21 -8.40
C ALA A 108 4.13 -1.99 -8.18
N ASP A 109 4.46 -2.99 -9.02
CA ASP A 109 5.51 -3.98 -8.75
C ASP A 109 6.88 -3.35 -8.47
N VAL A 110 7.31 -2.40 -9.27
CA VAL A 110 8.62 -1.73 -9.11
C VAL A 110 8.70 -1.03 -7.76
N THR A 111 7.68 -0.27 -7.41
CA THR A 111 7.65 0.51 -6.17
C THR A 111 7.53 -0.40 -4.95
N ALA A 112 6.58 -1.34 -4.98
CA ALA A 112 6.32 -2.25 -3.86
C ALA A 112 7.53 -3.17 -3.58
N SER A 113 8.14 -3.74 -4.62
CA SER A 113 9.32 -4.59 -4.50
C SER A 113 10.54 -3.83 -3.99
N THR A 114 10.76 -2.59 -4.46
CA THR A 114 11.83 -1.73 -3.97
C THR A 114 11.64 -1.37 -2.50
N ILE A 115 10.44 -0.97 -2.09
CA ILE A 115 10.14 -0.72 -0.68
C ILE A 115 10.39 -1.98 0.14
N ALA A 116 9.90 -3.15 -0.30
CA ALA A 116 10.07 -4.41 0.44
C ALA A 116 11.54 -4.77 0.66
N ARG A 117 12.33 -4.75 -0.41
CA ARG A 117 13.75 -5.09 -0.39
C ARG A 117 14.55 -4.11 0.43
N ASP A 118 14.41 -2.82 0.13
CA ASP A 118 15.32 -1.81 0.65
C ASP A 118 14.96 -1.35 2.06
N THR A 119 13.70 -1.48 2.49
CA THR A 119 13.31 -1.23 3.90
C THR A 119 13.38 -2.48 4.77
N ALA A 120 13.58 -3.66 4.19
CA ALA A 120 13.36 -4.94 4.85
C ALA A 120 11.95 -5.01 5.50
N ALA A 121 10.91 -4.68 4.73
CA ALA A 121 9.52 -4.70 5.17
C ALA A 121 8.72 -5.80 4.46
N TRP A 122 7.70 -6.33 5.13
CA TRP A 122 6.64 -7.07 4.46
C TRP A 122 5.70 -6.07 3.79
N VAL A 123 5.74 -5.97 2.46
CA VAL A 123 4.90 -5.05 1.69
C VAL A 123 3.71 -5.79 1.13
N ILE A 124 2.54 -5.16 1.19
CA ILE A 124 1.27 -5.67 0.68
C ILE A 124 0.73 -4.63 -0.30
N SER A 125 0.84 -4.91 -1.60
CA SER A 125 0.18 -4.11 -2.63
C SER A 125 -1.28 -4.50 -2.74
N VAL A 126 -2.17 -3.52 -2.78
CA VAL A 126 -3.62 -3.70 -2.70
C VAL A 126 -4.27 -3.42 -4.04
N GLY A 127 -4.84 -4.46 -4.67
CA GLY A 127 -5.68 -4.34 -5.85
C GLY A 127 -7.10 -3.93 -5.46
N TYR A 128 -7.28 -2.67 -5.08
CA TYR A 128 -8.55 -2.12 -4.60
C TYR A 128 -9.60 -2.00 -5.72
N SER A 129 -10.87 -1.96 -5.34
CA SER A 129 -12.00 -1.84 -6.26
C SER A 129 -12.00 -0.50 -6.99
N LEU A 130 -12.17 -0.53 -8.32
CA LEU A 130 -12.09 0.64 -9.19
C LEU A 130 -13.46 1.18 -9.58
N ALA A 131 -13.58 2.50 -9.63
CA ALA A 131 -14.71 3.21 -10.21
C ALA A 131 -14.66 3.13 -11.76
N PRO A 132 -15.78 3.29 -12.47
CA PRO A 132 -17.12 3.57 -11.97
C PRO A 132 -17.87 2.34 -11.46
N ALA A 133 -17.36 1.11 -11.66
CA ALA A 133 -18.06 -0.10 -11.24
C ALA A 133 -18.24 -0.16 -9.71
N PHE A 134 -17.23 0.31 -8.97
CA PHE A 134 -17.20 0.36 -7.51
C PHE A 134 -16.78 1.76 -7.04
N PRO A 135 -17.71 2.74 -7.04
CA PRO A 135 -17.39 4.09 -6.62
C PRO A 135 -17.16 4.18 -5.10
N PHE A 136 -16.80 5.35 -4.62
CA PHE A 136 -16.66 5.63 -3.18
C PHE A 136 -17.91 5.15 -2.41
N PRO A 137 -17.74 4.42 -1.27
CA PRO A 137 -16.53 4.25 -0.51
C PRO A 137 -15.77 2.91 -0.73
N ALA A 138 -15.96 2.22 -1.88
CA ALA A 138 -15.40 0.88 -2.06
C ALA A 138 -13.86 0.82 -1.84
N ALA A 139 -13.10 1.69 -2.51
CA ALA A 139 -11.64 1.66 -2.42
C ALA A 139 -11.08 1.95 -1.00
N PRO A 140 -11.51 2.97 -0.24
CA PRO A 140 -11.04 3.16 1.13
C PRO A 140 -11.47 2.06 2.09
N GLU A 141 -12.64 1.45 1.90
CA GLU A 141 -13.05 0.29 2.71
C GLU A 141 -12.24 -0.97 2.34
N ASP A 142 -11.88 -1.16 1.07
CA ASP A 142 -10.96 -2.22 0.65
C ASP A 142 -9.56 -2.04 1.27
N ALA A 143 -9.06 -0.80 1.29
CA ALA A 143 -7.81 -0.46 1.94
C ALA A 143 -7.82 -0.83 3.43
N TYR A 144 -8.93 -0.55 4.13
CA TYR A 144 -9.10 -0.91 5.52
C TYR A 144 -9.18 -2.43 5.74
N ARG A 145 -9.90 -3.17 4.88
CA ARG A 145 -9.94 -4.65 4.92
C ARG A 145 -8.58 -5.28 4.67
N ALA A 146 -7.79 -4.70 3.76
CA ALA A 146 -6.41 -5.13 3.53
C ALA A 146 -5.54 -4.90 4.77
N ALA A 147 -5.72 -3.78 5.49
CA ALA A 147 -5.02 -3.52 6.74
C ALA A 147 -5.44 -4.50 7.85
N GLN A 148 -6.71 -4.82 7.98
CA GLN A 148 -7.20 -5.85 8.92
C GLN A 148 -6.60 -7.23 8.61
N TRP A 149 -6.55 -7.60 7.32
CA TRP A 149 -5.93 -8.84 6.89
C TRP A 149 -4.43 -8.87 7.22
N ALA A 150 -3.71 -7.76 6.98
CA ALA A 150 -2.30 -7.63 7.32
C ALA A 150 -2.04 -7.82 8.82
N VAL A 151 -2.84 -7.19 9.68
CA VAL A 151 -2.76 -7.36 11.15
C VAL A 151 -2.99 -8.82 11.55
N ALA A 152 -4.03 -9.45 11.01
CA ALA A 152 -4.38 -10.83 11.34
C ALA A 152 -3.29 -11.84 10.91
N ASN A 153 -2.57 -11.55 9.81
CA ASN A 153 -1.56 -12.44 9.26
C ASN A 153 -0.12 -12.08 9.63
N ALA A 154 0.11 -10.94 10.28
CA ALA A 154 1.46 -10.43 10.59
C ALA A 154 2.33 -11.47 11.31
N ARG A 155 1.81 -12.15 12.33
CA ARG A 155 2.54 -13.18 13.08
C ARG A 155 2.99 -14.35 12.19
N ALA A 156 2.12 -14.82 11.29
CA ALA A 156 2.44 -15.91 10.37
C ALA A 156 3.52 -15.49 9.37
N GLN A 157 3.55 -14.21 8.99
CA GLN A 157 4.52 -13.62 8.08
C GLN A 157 5.80 -13.12 8.79
N ARG A 158 5.95 -13.39 10.11
CA ARG A 158 7.05 -12.86 10.94
C ARG A 158 7.15 -11.33 10.84
N ALA A 159 6.01 -10.66 10.87
CA ALA A 159 5.90 -9.21 10.85
C ALA A 159 5.23 -8.69 12.13
N ASP A 160 5.43 -7.40 12.41
CA ASP A 160 4.91 -6.73 13.59
C ASP A 160 3.72 -5.84 13.22
N ALA A 161 2.52 -6.26 13.63
CA ALA A 161 1.28 -5.52 13.42
C ALA A 161 1.24 -4.13 14.10
N ASN A 162 2.19 -3.83 14.99
CA ASN A 162 2.32 -2.50 15.62
C ASN A 162 3.29 -1.58 14.86
N ARG A 163 3.89 -2.05 13.77
CA ARG A 163 4.82 -1.27 12.94
C ARG A 163 4.32 -1.21 11.50
N ILE A 164 3.15 -0.59 11.31
CA ILE A 164 2.49 -0.47 10.01
C ILE A 164 2.78 0.92 9.41
N GLY A 165 3.27 0.95 8.18
CA GLY A 165 3.30 2.11 7.31
C GLY A 165 2.31 1.96 6.17
N VAL A 166 1.93 3.08 5.56
CA VAL A 166 1.10 3.12 4.35
C VAL A 166 1.76 3.99 3.29
N ALA A 167 1.67 3.60 2.03
CA ALA A 167 2.21 4.39 0.93
C ALA A 167 1.33 4.25 -0.31
N GLY A 168 1.42 5.22 -1.21
CA GLY A 168 0.75 5.13 -2.49
C GLY A 168 1.08 6.29 -3.40
N HIS A 169 0.81 6.10 -4.68
CA HIS A 169 0.99 7.07 -5.76
C HIS A 169 -0.37 7.55 -6.26
N ASP A 170 -0.52 8.84 -6.59
CA ASP A 170 -1.72 9.42 -7.18
C ASP A 170 -2.99 9.13 -6.32
N ALA A 171 -4.01 8.46 -6.87
CA ALA A 171 -5.17 7.96 -6.15
C ALA A 171 -4.78 7.03 -4.98
N GLY A 172 -3.73 6.21 -5.15
CA GLY A 172 -3.19 5.40 -4.08
C GLY A 172 -2.60 6.23 -2.93
N GLY A 173 -2.03 7.40 -3.23
CA GLY A 173 -1.60 8.36 -2.22
C GLY A 173 -2.78 8.93 -1.42
N ASN A 174 -3.90 9.19 -2.08
CA ASN A 174 -5.15 9.53 -1.39
C ASN A 174 -5.61 8.37 -0.48
N LEU A 175 -5.64 7.13 -1.00
CA LEU A 175 -6.05 5.97 -0.21
C LEU A 175 -5.14 5.72 0.99
N ALA A 176 -3.84 5.96 0.87
CA ALA A 176 -2.89 5.81 1.97
C ALA A 176 -3.21 6.76 3.13
N THR A 177 -3.42 8.06 2.84
CA THR A 177 -3.77 9.02 3.90
C THR A 177 -5.20 8.83 4.40
N CYS A 178 -6.15 8.41 3.55
CA CYS A 178 -7.50 8.04 3.96
C CYS A 178 -7.51 6.84 4.90
N LEU A 179 -6.73 5.79 4.60
CA LEU A 179 -6.57 4.64 5.49
C LEU A 179 -6.00 5.05 6.85
N ALA A 180 -5.00 5.95 6.86
CA ALA A 180 -4.45 6.48 8.11
C ALA A 180 -5.53 7.21 8.94
N ALA A 181 -6.40 7.99 8.29
CA ALA A 181 -7.52 8.67 8.95
C ALA A 181 -8.58 7.68 9.46
N ILE A 182 -8.96 6.68 8.65
CA ILE A 182 -9.92 5.64 9.03
C ILE A 182 -9.40 4.83 10.22
N ALA A 183 -8.14 4.41 10.19
CA ALA A 183 -7.51 3.64 11.27
C ALA A 183 -7.48 4.43 12.58
N ARG A 184 -7.10 5.72 12.54
CA ARG A 184 -7.16 6.61 13.70
C ARG A 184 -8.59 6.72 14.25
N ASP A 185 -9.56 6.92 13.38
CA ASP A 185 -10.95 7.18 13.78
C ASP A 185 -11.66 5.91 14.31
N ARG A 186 -11.30 4.73 13.80
CA ARG A 186 -11.81 3.42 14.27
C ARG A 186 -11.03 2.91 15.49
N GLY A 187 -9.76 3.26 15.62
CA GLY A 187 -8.95 3.03 16.83
C GLY A 187 -8.45 1.58 17.03
N ASP A 188 -8.60 0.70 16.05
CA ASP A 188 -8.25 -0.72 16.14
C ASP A 188 -6.94 -1.09 15.39
N ILE A 189 -6.47 -0.22 14.49
CA ILE A 189 -5.22 -0.37 13.74
C ILE A 189 -4.35 0.87 13.95
N VAL A 190 -3.08 0.65 14.28
CA VAL A 190 -2.11 1.73 14.47
C VAL A 190 -1.25 1.88 13.23
N ILE A 191 -1.35 3.02 12.53
CA ILE A 191 -0.46 3.38 11.43
C ILE A 191 0.62 4.31 11.97
N LEU A 192 1.90 3.96 11.77
CA LEU A 192 3.05 4.72 12.29
C LEU A 192 3.64 5.72 11.31
N ALA A 193 3.39 5.57 10.02
CA ALA A 193 3.97 6.42 8.98
C ALA A 193 3.14 6.36 7.69
N GLN A 194 3.12 7.47 6.93
CA GLN A 194 2.49 7.55 5.62
C GLN A 194 3.44 8.20 4.62
N ALA A 195 3.58 7.61 3.41
CA ALA A 195 4.38 8.15 2.32
C ALA A 195 3.50 8.33 1.07
N LEU A 196 3.34 9.57 0.64
CA LEU A 196 2.41 9.97 -0.41
C LEU A 196 3.21 10.50 -1.61
N LEU A 197 3.14 9.79 -2.74
CA LEU A 197 3.84 10.17 -3.98
C LEU A 197 2.83 10.80 -4.94
N ALA A 198 3.04 12.07 -5.29
CA ALA A 198 2.14 12.83 -6.16
C ALA A 198 0.65 12.59 -5.88
N PRO A 199 0.18 12.72 -4.63
CA PRO A 199 -1.16 12.29 -4.24
C PRO A 199 -2.25 13.16 -4.85
N LEU A 200 -3.34 12.55 -5.30
CA LEU A 200 -4.56 13.20 -5.80
C LEU A 200 -5.53 13.48 -4.64
N LEU A 201 -5.64 14.74 -4.14
CA LEU A 201 -6.23 15.04 -2.83
C LEU A 201 -7.44 15.98 -2.84
N ASP A 202 -7.67 16.71 -3.96
CA ASP A 202 -8.67 17.76 -4.05
C ASP A 202 -9.73 17.50 -5.13
N PRO A 203 -10.90 16.90 -4.79
CA PRO A 203 -11.98 16.71 -5.75
C PRO A 203 -12.61 18.01 -6.28
N SER A 204 -12.31 19.15 -5.64
CA SER A 204 -12.78 20.46 -6.13
C SER A 204 -12.02 20.93 -7.36
N MET A 205 -10.82 20.39 -7.60
CA MET A 205 -9.92 20.75 -8.69
C MET A 205 -9.43 22.22 -8.64
N THR A 206 -9.65 22.91 -7.52
CA THR A 206 -9.35 24.35 -7.41
C THR A 206 -7.90 24.64 -7.05
N ARG A 207 -7.13 23.59 -6.69
CA ARG A 207 -5.74 23.71 -6.20
C ARG A 207 -4.74 22.97 -7.09
N MET A 208 -5.12 22.69 -8.34
CA MET A 208 -4.19 22.19 -9.34
C MET A 208 -3.29 23.32 -9.85
N ALA A 209 -2.10 22.95 -10.34
CA ALA A 209 -1.24 23.88 -11.04
C ALA A 209 -1.88 24.36 -12.35
N ASP A 210 -1.55 25.57 -12.78
CA ASP A 210 -1.98 26.10 -14.06
C ASP A 210 -1.31 25.34 -15.21
N GLU A 211 -2.09 24.64 -16.06
CA GLU A 211 -1.62 23.87 -17.19
C GLU A 211 -0.79 24.68 -18.19
N ASN A 212 -1.00 26.00 -18.25
CA ASN A 212 -0.22 26.89 -19.11
C ASN A 212 1.17 27.23 -18.53
N LYS A 213 1.38 26.98 -17.24
CA LYS A 213 2.62 27.30 -16.53
C LYS A 213 3.44 26.08 -16.14
N VAL A 214 2.79 24.95 -15.97
CA VAL A 214 3.43 23.70 -15.57
C VAL A 214 3.30 22.68 -16.68
N ARG A 215 4.45 22.23 -17.20
CA ARG A 215 4.48 21.13 -18.14
C ARG A 215 4.12 19.83 -17.40
N SER A 216 2.97 19.26 -17.68
CA SER A 216 2.53 17.97 -17.14
C SER A 216 2.24 17.02 -18.31
N PRO A 217 3.18 16.13 -18.66
CA PRO A 217 3.03 15.27 -19.82
C PRO A 217 2.08 14.10 -19.61
N ASP A 218 1.80 13.75 -18.35
CA ASP A 218 1.16 12.48 -17.98
C ASP A 218 -0.31 12.64 -17.60
N ILE A 219 -0.68 13.79 -17.05
CA ILE A 219 -2.04 14.05 -16.55
C ILE A 219 -2.51 15.46 -16.94
N GLY A 220 -3.82 15.58 -17.19
CA GLY A 220 -4.50 16.83 -17.47
C GLY A 220 -5.66 17.09 -16.53
N VAL A 221 -6.07 18.36 -16.39
CA VAL A 221 -7.22 18.78 -15.55
C VAL A 221 -8.49 18.04 -15.92
N THR A 222 -8.76 17.92 -17.24
CA THR A 222 -9.96 17.22 -17.74
C THR A 222 -9.98 15.76 -17.33
N GLU A 223 -8.84 15.06 -17.40
CA GLU A 223 -8.72 13.66 -17.02
C GLU A 223 -8.96 13.48 -15.50
N CYS A 224 -8.31 14.28 -14.67
CA CYS A 224 -8.52 14.26 -13.23
C CYS A 224 -9.99 14.51 -12.86
N ALA A 225 -10.64 15.47 -13.53
CA ALA A 225 -12.07 15.75 -13.34
C ALA A 225 -12.96 14.56 -13.75
N GLN A 226 -12.60 13.81 -14.80
CA GLN A 226 -13.33 12.60 -15.19
C GLN A 226 -13.14 11.48 -14.16
N CYS A 227 -11.94 11.28 -13.65
CA CYS A 227 -11.65 10.34 -12.59
C CYS A 227 -12.48 10.63 -11.33
N TYR A 228 -12.50 11.87 -10.87
CA TYR A 228 -13.29 12.24 -9.71
C TYR A 228 -14.80 12.11 -9.94
N ARG A 229 -15.31 12.40 -11.15
CA ARG A 229 -16.74 12.18 -11.46
C ARG A 229 -17.14 10.71 -11.39
N ALA A 230 -16.26 9.82 -11.85
CA ALA A 230 -16.47 8.38 -11.78
C ALA A 230 -16.37 7.86 -10.33
N TYR A 231 -15.38 8.33 -9.56
CA TYR A 231 -15.14 7.92 -8.19
C TYR A 231 -16.17 8.46 -7.21
N LEU A 232 -16.55 9.75 -7.35
CA LEU A 232 -17.48 10.47 -6.47
C LEU A 232 -18.75 10.90 -7.23
N PRO A 233 -19.67 9.97 -7.53
CA PRO A 233 -20.86 10.26 -8.34
C PRO A 233 -21.81 11.24 -7.65
N ASN A 234 -21.81 11.29 -6.31
CA ASN A 234 -22.62 12.23 -5.53
C ASN A 234 -21.80 13.45 -5.10
N ALA A 235 -22.31 14.65 -5.33
CA ALA A 235 -21.61 15.90 -4.99
C ALA A 235 -21.23 16.01 -3.50
N SER A 236 -22.06 15.49 -2.60
CA SER A 236 -21.77 15.48 -1.15
C SER A 236 -20.52 14.67 -0.78
N GLN A 237 -20.16 13.65 -1.57
CA GLN A 237 -18.99 12.83 -1.34
C GLN A 237 -17.68 13.60 -1.54
N ARG A 238 -17.70 14.68 -2.34
CA ARG A 238 -16.54 15.52 -2.62
C ARG A 238 -16.00 16.30 -1.43
N LEU A 239 -16.77 16.35 -0.34
CA LEU A 239 -16.36 16.97 0.92
C LEU A 239 -16.13 15.92 2.02
N HIS A 240 -16.26 14.64 1.70
CA HIS A 240 -16.06 13.58 2.67
C HIS A 240 -14.58 13.45 3.04
N PRO A 241 -14.19 13.44 4.33
CA PRO A 241 -12.77 13.44 4.75
C PRO A 241 -11.96 12.21 4.27
N TYR A 242 -12.62 11.10 3.91
CA TYR A 242 -11.98 9.91 3.34
C TYR A 242 -12.02 9.86 1.81
N ALA A 243 -12.44 10.94 1.15
CA ALA A 243 -12.39 11.10 -0.30
C ALA A 243 -11.62 12.38 -0.70
N ALA A 244 -11.68 13.40 0.14
CA ALA A 244 -11.08 14.72 -0.04
C ALA A 244 -10.20 15.08 1.16
N PRO A 245 -9.02 14.45 1.32
CA PRO A 245 -8.14 14.70 2.46
C PRO A 245 -7.75 16.18 2.65
N LEU A 246 -7.60 16.91 1.55
CA LEU A 246 -7.24 18.34 1.58
C LEU A 246 -8.37 19.23 2.12
N GLU A 247 -9.62 18.79 2.04
CA GLU A 247 -10.77 19.48 2.63
C GLU A 247 -11.04 19.08 4.09
N SER A 248 -10.33 18.05 4.59
CA SER A 248 -10.50 17.56 5.95
C SER A 248 -9.94 18.54 6.97
N ARG A 249 -10.74 18.91 7.96
CA ARG A 249 -10.30 19.68 9.14
C ARG A 249 -9.80 18.77 10.28
N ARG A 250 -9.79 17.45 10.08
CA ARG A 250 -9.44 16.46 11.10
C ARG A 250 -8.10 15.80 10.78
N LEU A 251 -7.03 16.62 10.65
CA LEU A 251 -5.69 16.13 10.34
C LEU A 251 -4.86 15.81 11.58
N ALA A 252 -5.19 16.40 12.72
CA ALA A 252 -4.49 16.12 13.97
C ALA A 252 -4.53 14.63 14.32
N GLY A 253 -3.40 14.11 14.82
CA GLY A 253 -3.26 12.71 15.20
C GLY A 253 -3.05 11.74 14.02
N LEU A 254 -2.94 12.24 12.77
CA LEU A 254 -2.44 11.43 11.67
C LEU A 254 -0.96 11.07 11.89
N PRO A 255 -0.48 9.93 11.35
CA PRO A 255 0.91 9.52 11.49
C PRO A 255 1.84 10.48 10.75
N PRO A 256 3.13 10.55 11.17
CA PRO A 256 4.15 11.26 10.42
C PRO A 256 4.08 10.98 8.92
N ALA A 257 4.24 12.02 8.10
CA ALA A 257 4.07 11.97 6.66
C ALA A 257 5.38 12.28 5.91
N LEU A 258 5.60 11.60 4.79
CA LEU A 258 6.45 12.02 3.70
C LEU A 258 5.56 12.36 2.50
N ILE A 259 5.74 13.55 1.92
CA ILE A 259 5.07 13.95 0.70
C ILE A 259 6.13 14.20 -0.37
N ALA A 260 6.12 13.38 -1.41
CA ALA A 260 6.97 13.54 -2.58
C ALA A 260 6.11 14.08 -3.74
N SER A 261 6.49 15.24 -4.27
CA SER A 261 5.86 15.84 -5.44
C SER A 261 6.81 15.84 -6.64
N ALA A 262 6.25 15.91 -7.86
CA ALA A 262 7.02 15.98 -9.10
C ALA A 262 6.97 17.39 -9.68
N GLN A 263 8.08 17.87 -10.25
CA GLN A 263 8.14 19.21 -10.86
C GLN A 263 7.23 19.32 -12.08
N HIS A 264 7.09 18.23 -12.84
CA HIS A 264 6.29 18.17 -14.07
C HIS A 264 4.95 17.47 -13.81
N ASP A 265 4.19 18.01 -12.83
CA ASP A 265 2.93 17.44 -12.38
C ASP A 265 1.97 18.56 -11.95
N LEU A 266 0.71 18.50 -12.36
CA LEU A 266 -0.32 19.45 -11.95
C LEU A 266 -0.70 19.33 -10.47
N LEU A 267 -0.49 18.16 -9.87
CA LEU A 267 -0.87 17.86 -8.48
C LEU A 267 0.15 18.38 -7.45
N HIS A 268 1.32 18.91 -7.88
CA HIS A 268 2.35 19.30 -6.91
C HIS A 268 1.85 20.40 -5.93
N ILE A 269 0.98 21.30 -6.40
CA ILE A 269 0.45 22.39 -5.56
C ILE A 269 -0.46 21.83 -4.45
N GLU A 270 -1.37 20.93 -4.79
CA GLU A 270 -2.26 20.34 -3.77
C GLU A 270 -1.50 19.42 -2.80
N ALA A 271 -0.50 18.69 -3.29
CA ALA A 271 0.37 17.85 -2.47
C ALA A 271 1.14 18.68 -1.43
N GLU A 272 1.77 19.77 -1.86
CA GLU A 272 2.53 20.67 -0.98
C GLU A 272 1.63 21.47 -0.04
N LYS A 273 0.43 21.86 -0.50
CA LYS A 273 -0.57 22.47 0.37
C LYS A 273 -1.00 21.49 1.46
N TYR A 274 -1.26 20.24 1.13
CA TYR A 274 -1.62 19.22 2.12
C TYR A 274 -0.51 19.01 3.15
N ALA A 275 0.76 19.06 2.73
CA ALA A 275 1.88 19.02 3.65
C ALA A 275 1.83 20.21 4.66
N GLY A 276 1.54 21.41 4.17
CA GLY A 276 1.35 22.59 5.03
C GLY A 276 0.21 22.41 6.03
N GLU A 277 -0.93 21.86 5.61
CA GLU A 277 -2.07 21.59 6.49
C GLU A 277 -1.74 20.52 7.55
N LEU A 278 -0.99 19.48 7.18
CA LEU A 278 -0.49 18.47 8.13
C LEU A 278 0.44 19.07 9.17
N ILE A 279 1.39 19.92 8.74
CA ILE A 279 2.31 20.63 9.64
C ILE A 279 1.53 21.55 10.59
N ALA A 280 0.57 22.31 10.07
CA ALA A 280 -0.30 23.18 10.87
C ALA A 280 -1.13 22.40 11.90
N ALA A 281 -1.51 21.15 11.59
CA ALA A 281 -2.20 20.24 12.49
C ALA A 281 -1.27 19.53 13.50
N GLY A 282 0.04 19.84 13.52
CA GLY A 282 1.02 19.23 14.42
C GLY A 282 1.52 17.85 13.97
N VAL A 283 1.29 17.45 12.72
CA VAL A 283 1.79 16.19 12.14
C VAL A 283 3.22 16.39 11.64
N PRO A 284 4.21 15.62 12.12
CA PRO A 284 5.57 15.67 11.59
C PRO A 284 5.61 15.31 10.11
N THR A 285 5.96 16.25 9.24
CA THR A 285 5.88 16.08 7.79
C THR A 285 7.21 16.42 7.12
N GLU A 286 7.68 15.52 6.27
CA GLU A 286 8.83 15.71 5.37
C GLU A 286 8.27 15.96 3.96
N VAL A 287 8.84 16.91 3.21
CA VAL A 287 8.38 17.29 1.86
C VAL A 287 9.56 17.33 0.92
N THR A 288 9.45 16.67 -0.22
CA THR A 288 10.47 16.68 -1.27
C THR A 288 9.81 16.91 -2.64
N ARG A 289 10.37 17.84 -3.45
CA ARG A 289 10.00 18.00 -4.85
C ARG A 289 11.10 17.45 -5.76
N HIS A 290 10.77 16.48 -6.60
CA HIS A 290 11.68 15.84 -7.55
C HIS A 290 11.65 16.60 -8.87
N VAL A 291 12.74 17.37 -9.13
CA VAL A 291 12.80 18.36 -10.22
C VAL A 291 12.81 17.76 -11.63
N ASN A 292 13.23 16.50 -11.78
CA ASN A 292 13.31 15.82 -13.06
C ASN A 292 12.18 14.80 -13.29
N ALA A 293 11.25 14.70 -12.35
CA ALA A 293 10.16 13.73 -12.42
C ALA A 293 8.88 14.36 -13.00
N SER A 294 8.13 13.56 -13.74
CA SER A 294 6.74 13.78 -14.07
C SER A 294 5.84 12.97 -13.13
N HIS A 295 4.53 13.17 -13.22
CA HIS A 295 3.55 12.50 -12.37
C HIS A 295 3.76 10.98 -12.34
N ASN A 296 3.67 10.31 -13.50
CA ASN A 296 3.78 8.85 -13.58
C ASN A 296 5.20 8.35 -13.27
N ALA A 297 6.22 9.10 -13.67
CA ALA A 297 7.61 8.71 -13.44
C ALA A 297 7.97 8.69 -11.95
N LEU A 298 7.32 9.52 -11.13
CA LEU A 298 7.63 9.64 -9.70
C LEU A 298 7.49 8.33 -8.93
N ALA A 299 6.51 7.50 -9.29
CA ALA A 299 6.26 6.24 -8.62
C ALA A 299 7.45 5.27 -8.69
N ALA A 300 8.24 5.34 -9.76
CA ALA A 300 9.43 4.50 -9.98
C ALA A 300 10.74 5.31 -9.99
N ASP A 301 10.68 6.59 -9.66
CA ASP A 301 11.89 7.45 -9.62
C ASP A 301 12.84 7.01 -8.51
N PRO A 302 14.10 6.70 -8.81
CA PRO A 302 15.04 6.19 -7.82
C PRO A 302 15.27 7.12 -6.63
N ALA A 303 15.24 8.44 -6.83
CA ALA A 303 15.43 9.41 -5.75
C ALA A 303 14.19 9.47 -4.87
N ALA A 304 12.99 9.47 -5.45
CA ALA A 304 11.74 9.42 -4.70
C ALA A 304 11.62 8.12 -3.88
N LEU A 305 12.00 6.98 -4.47
CA LEU A 305 12.00 5.71 -3.76
C LEU A 305 13.04 5.66 -2.64
N ALA A 306 14.22 6.28 -2.83
CA ALA A 306 15.23 6.40 -1.77
C ALA A 306 14.69 7.22 -0.58
N ASP A 307 13.96 8.30 -0.82
CA ASP A 307 13.32 9.11 0.22
C ASP A 307 12.28 8.28 0.99
N VAL A 308 11.40 7.54 0.29
CA VAL A 308 10.40 6.64 0.90
C VAL A 308 11.07 5.58 1.77
N VAL A 309 12.12 4.95 1.26
CA VAL A 309 12.89 3.91 1.98
C VAL A 309 13.53 4.49 3.24
N ALA A 310 14.21 5.64 3.12
CA ALA A 310 14.84 6.31 4.25
C ALA A 310 13.81 6.70 5.32
N PHE A 311 12.67 7.23 4.90
CA PHE A 311 11.57 7.61 5.77
C PHE A 311 11.02 6.41 6.54
N PHE A 312 10.69 5.30 5.86
CA PHE A 312 10.19 4.11 6.53
C PHE A 312 11.23 3.45 7.43
N LYS A 313 12.49 3.37 7.04
CA LYS A 313 13.58 2.90 7.92
C LYS A 313 13.65 3.70 9.21
N LYS A 314 13.46 5.02 9.15
CA LYS A 314 13.44 5.91 10.32
C LYS A 314 12.19 5.70 11.19
N ARG A 315 11.00 5.58 10.57
CA ARG A 315 9.71 5.59 11.27
C ARG A 315 9.24 4.22 11.75
N LEU A 316 9.61 3.14 11.03
CA LEU A 316 9.18 1.79 11.33
C LEU A 316 10.26 0.96 12.07
N ARG A 317 11.27 1.60 12.63
CA ARG A 317 12.30 0.94 13.46
C ARG A 317 11.67 0.23 14.65
N ALA A 318 12.19 -0.97 14.99
CA ALA A 318 11.85 -1.60 16.26
C ALA A 318 12.21 -0.65 17.42
N ARG A 319 11.27 -0.42 18.33
CA ARG A 319 11.57 0.29 19.57
C ARG A 319 12.49 -0.59 20.39
N THR A 320 13.74 -0.20 20.57
CA THR A 320 14.57 -0.76 21.64
C THR A 320 13.92 -0.32 22.94
N LEU A 321 13.29 -1.24 23.65
CA LEU A 321 12.89 -0.97 25.04
C LEU A 321 14.21 -0.65 25.76
N ALA A 322 14.35 0.57 26.27
CA ALA A 322 15.41 0.88 27.21
C ALA A 322 15.32 -0.15 28.35
N PRO A 323 16.43 -0.77 28.78
CA PRO A 323 16.39 -1.63 29.91
C PRO A 323 15.74 -0.85 31.06
N LEU A 324 14.71 -1.44 31.69
CA LEU A 324 14.14 -0.92 32.92
C LEU A 324 15.31 -0.73 33.88
N GLY A 325 15.70 0.55 34.06
CA GLY A 325 16.80 0.92 34.94
C GLY A 325 16.56 0.33 36.32
N ASP A 326 17.63 -0.23 36.84
CA ASP A 326 17.72 -0.90 38.14
C ASP A 326 16.95 -0.17 39.25
N THR A 327 16.05 -0.95 39.87
CA THR A 327 15.73 -0.98 41.29
C THR A 327 15.95 0.34 42.04
N LEU A 328 14.84 0.99 42.40
CA LEU A 328 14.76 1.89 43.53
C LEU A 328 15.34 1.17 44.78
N LYS A 329 16.58 1.53 45.16
CA LYS A 329 17.11 1.21 46.50
C LYS A 329 16.25 1.98 47.52
N ILE A 330 15.35 1.27 48.17
CA ILE A 330 14.65 1.75 49.35
C ILE A 330 15.73 1.90 50.45
N GLN A 331 16.16 3.13 50.71
CA GLN A 331 16.90 3.44 51.92
C GLN A 331 15.94 3.37 53.08
N THR A 332 16.07 2.31 53.90
CA THR A 332 15.45 2.22 55.22
C THR A 332 16.10 3.29 56.11
N ILE A 333 15.36 4.32 56.43
CA ILE A 333 15.76 5.28 57.47
C ILE A 333 15.46 4.59 58.80
N SER A 334 16.53 4.19 59.52
CA SER A 334 16.47 3.73 60.88
C SER A 334 16.38 4.96 61.79
N THR A 335 15.25 5.13 62.47
CA THR A 335 15.10 6.07 63.56
C THR A 335 15.56 5.43 64.86
N THR A 336 16.65 5.95 65.40
CA THR A 336 17.01 5.85 66.83
C THR A 336 16.51 7.06 67.57
#